data_5f7a5d9c1eacd3e519957f3d0d941af7
#
_entry.id   5f7a5d9c1eacd3e519957f3d0d941af7
#
_cell.length_a   1.000
_cell.length_b   1.000
_cell.length_c   1.000
_cell.angle_alpha   90.00
_cell.angle_beta   90.00
_cell.angle_gamma   90.00
#
_symmetry.space_group_name_H-M   'P 1'
#
loop_
_entity.id
_entity.type
_entity.pdbx_description
1 polymer ?
#
loop_
_entity_poly.entity_id
_entity_poly.type
_entity_poly.pdbx_seq_one_letter_code
_entity_poly.pdbx_strand_id
1 'polypeptide(L)'
;MRKYEIMYIIRPNMDDEARQALVERFNNVLKENGAEITNVTDWGKRRLAYEIQKYRDGYYMIVNVMSEPKAVQEFDRLARISEDIIRHIVVKEEE
;
A
#
# COMPACT_ATOMS: atom_id res chain seq x y z
N MET A 1 4.31 17.75 -9.84
CA MET A 1 4.02 16.53 -9.10
C MET A 1 5.24 16.01 -8.40
N ARG A 2 5.05 15.33 -7.31
CA ARG A 2 6.13 14.77 -6.48
C ARG A 2 6.16 13.27 -6.62
N LYS A 3 7.33 12.68 -6.40
CA LYS A 3 7.49 11.23 -6.41
C LYS A 3 7.33 10.68 -5.01
N TYR A 4 6.50 9.66 -4.88
CA TYR A 4 6.30 8.96 -3.62
C TYR A 4 6.46 7.46 -3.82
N GLU A 5 6.98 6.82 -2.79
CA GLU A 5 6.98 5.37 -2.70
C GLU A 5 6.11 4.98 -1.51
N ILE A 6 5.12 4.15 -1.78
CA ILE A 6 4.19 3.69 -0.75
C ILE A 6 4.44 2.20 -0.55
N MET A 7 4.78 1.81 0.67
CA MET A 7 4.90 0.40 1.02
C MET A 7 3.79 0.06 2.00
N TYR A 8 3.09 -1.05 1.77
CA TYR A 8 2.10 -1.52 2.72
C TYR A 8 2.11 -3.03 2.81
N ILE A 9 1.62 -3.52 3.95
CA ILE A 9 1.60 -4.94 4.27
C ILE A 9 0.16 -5.36 4.47
N ILE A 10 -0.27 -6.36 3.70
CA ILE A 10 -1.61 -6.93 3.77
C ILE A 10 -1.58 -8.14 4.69
N ARG A 11 -2.59 -8.30 5.55
CA ARG A 11 -2.67 -9.45 6.44
C ARG A 11 -2.56 -10.77 5.67
N PRO A 12 -1.94 -11.81 6.26
CA PRO A 12 -1.62 -13.01 5.49
C PRO A 12 -2.80 -13.95 5.26
N ASN A 13 -3.88 -13.79 6.00
CA ASN A 13 -5.01 -14.71 5.97
C ASN A 13 -6.13 -14.25 5.02
N MET A 14 -5.74 -13.73 3.87
CA MET A 14 -6.65 -13.40 2.77
C MET A 14 -6.35 -14.31 1.59
N ASP A 15 -7.37 -14.73 0.86
CA ASP A 15 -7.14 -15.48 -0.37
C ASP A 15 -6.64 -14.53 -1.48
N ASP A 16 -6.14 -15.13 -2.57
CA ASP A 16 -5.52 -14.36 -3.65
C ASP A 16 -6.49 -13.39 -4.31
N GLU A 17 -7.72 -13.82 -4.49
CA GLU A 17 -8.75 -13.00 -5.15
C GLU A 17 -9.08 -11.77 -4.30
N ALA A 18 -9.28 -11.95 -3.01
CA ALA A 18 -9.56 -10.86 -2.09
C ALA A 18 -8.38 -9.89 -1.99
N ARG A 19 -7.16 -10.43 -1.98
CA ARG A 19 -5.96 -9.61 -1.93
C ARG A 19 -5.80 -8.77 -3.19
N GLN A 20 -6.02 -9.37 -4.36
CA GLN A 20 -5.95 -8.64 -5.63
C GLN A 20 -6.99 -7.52 -5.69
N ALA A 21 -8.20 -7.80 -5.22
CA ALA A 21 -9.26 -6.80 -5.16
C ALA A 21 -8.89 -5.63 -4.25
N LEU A 22 -8.24 -5.91 -3.12
CA LEU A 22 -7.76 -4.90 -2.20
C LEU A 22 -6.70 -4.00 -2.85
N VAL A 23 -5.73 -4.60 -3.51
CA VAL A 23 -4.66 -3.87 -4.20
C VAL A 23 -5.26 -2.97 -5.27
N GLU A 24 -6.17 -3.50 -6.07
CA GLU A 24 -6.83 -2.74 -7.13
C GLU A 24 -7.62 -1.57 -6.57
N ARG A 25 -8.34 -1.79 -5.47
CA ARG A 25 -9.11 -0.74 -4.81
C ARG A 25 -8.19 0.41 -4.36
N PHE A 26 -7.07 0.11 -3.73
CA PHE A 26 -6.15 1.15 -3.27
C PHE A 26 -5.44 1.84 -4.43
N ASN A 27 -5.12 1.11 -5.51
CA ASN A 27 -4.59 1.73 -6.72
C ASN A 27 -5.61 2.70 -7.32
N ASN A 28 -6.89 2.34 -7.33
CA ASN A 28 -7.94 3.20 -7.83
C ASN A 28 -8.13 4.46 -6.98
N VAL A 29 -7.98 4.34 -5.67
CA VAL A 29 -8.02 5.52 -4.78
C VAL A 29 -6.93 6.52 -5.19
N LEU A 30 -5.73 6.04 -5.45
CA LEU A 30 -4.64 6.92 -5.90
C LEU A 30 -4.97 7.58 -7.23
N LYS A 31 -5.43 6.80 -8.21
CA LYS A 31 -5.76 7.32 -9.54
C LYS A 31 -6.90 8.33 -9.50
N GLU A 32 -7.95 8.03 -8.74
CA GLU A 32 -9.10 8.92 -8.62
C GLU A 32 -8.76 10.25 -7.97
N ASN A 33 -7.70 10.30 -7.19
CA ASN A 33 -7.22 11.51 -6.56
C ASN A 33 -6.07 12.16 -7.33
N GLY A 34 -5.86 11.77 -8.58
CA GLY A 34 -4.95 12.43 -9.49
C GLY A 34 -3.53 11.87 -9.52
N ALA A 35 -3.27 10.76 -8.85
CA ALA A 35 -1.94 10.15 -8.89
C ALA A 35 -1.72 9.37 -10.18
N GLU A 36 -0.49 9.42 -10.66
CA GLU A 36 -0.04 8.58 -11.75
C GLU A 36 0.81 7.45 -11.15
N ILE A 37 0.36 6.22 -11.33
CA ILE A 37 1.09 5.05 -10.81
C ILE A 37 2.17 4.69 -11.83
N THR A 38 3.43 4.77 -11.42
CA THR A 38 4.56 4.48 -12.31
C THR A 38 5.06 3.07 -12.17
N ASN A 39 4.86 2.43 -11.01
CA ASN A 39 5.27 1.05 -10.80
C ASN A 39 4.51 0.44 -9.63
N VAL A 40 4.22 -0.85 -9.74
CA VAL A 40 3.63 -1.64 -8.66
C VAL A 40 4.47 -2.90 -8.51
N THR A 41 4.98 -3.15 -7.32
CA THR A 41 5.80 -4.32 -7.05
C THR A 41 5.14 -5.17 -5.97
N ASP A 42 4.86 -6.41 -6.32
CA ASP A 42 4.36 -7.41 -5.39
C ASP A 42 5.54 -8.25 -4.90
N TRP A 43 5.93 -8.04 -3.65
CA TRP A 43 7.03 -8.81 -3.06
C TRP A 43 6.56 -10.16 -2.52
N GLY A 44 5.25 -10.39 -2.52
CA GLY A 44 4.69 -11.64 -2.02
C GLY A 44 4.68 -11.73 -0.50
N LYS A 45 4.40 -12.93 -0.03
CA LYS A 45 4.31 -13.20 1.41
C LYS A 45 5.70 -13.28 2.02
N ARG A 46 5.94 -12.47 3.04
CA ARG A 46 7.22 -12.44 3.74
C ARG A 46 7.02 -12.41 5.23
N ARG A 47 8.01 -12.95 5.96
CA ARG A 47 8.01 -12.92 7.40
C ARG A 47 8.33 -11.52 7.89
N LEU A 48 7.56 -11.04 8.87
CA LEU A 48 7.80 -9.75 9.51
C LEU A 48 9.01 -9.85 10.44
N ALA A 49 9.73 -8.73 10.58
CA ALA A 49 10.87 -8.66 11.50
C ALA A 49 10.42 -8.87 12.95
N TYR A 50 9.20 -8.47 13.26
CA TYR A 50 8.57 -8.67 14.56
C TYR A 50 7.06 -8.75 14.35
N GLU A 51 6.37 -9.31 15.33
CA GLU A 51 4.92 -9.51 15.27
C GLU A 51 4.19 -8.16 15.28
N ILE A 52 3.26 -7.97 14.33
CA ILE A 52 2.41 -6.78 14.25
C ILE A 52 0.96 -7.25 14.31
N GLN A 53 0.19 -6.74 15.27
CA GLN A 53 -1.22 -7.10 15.45
C GLN A 53 -1.45 -8.61 15.48
N LYS A 54 -0.51 -9.36 16.09
CA LYS A 54 -0.54 -10.81 16.17
C LYS A 54 -0.22 -11.55 14.86
N TYR A 55 0.12 -10.82 13.80
CA TYR A 55 0.56 -11.42 12.55
C TYR A 55 2.08 -11.55 12.54
N ARG A 56 2.58 -12.67 12.03
CA ARG A 56 4.02 -12.94 11.91
C ARG A 56 4.53 -12.75 10.49
N ASP A 57 3.65 -12.73 9.52
CA ASP A 57 3.95 -12.54 8.11
C ASP A 57 2.86 -11.71 7.46
N GLY A 58 3.09 -11.32 6.22
CA GLY A 58 2.15 -10.54 5.45
C GLY A 58 2.60 -10.41 4.01
N TYR A 59 1.72 -9.90 3.18
CA TYR A 59 2.03 -9.63 1.77
C TYR A 59 2.51 -8.19 1.62
N TYR A 60 3.71 -8.05 1.09
CA TYR A 60 4.35 -6.74 0.91
C TYR A 60 4.07 -6.19 -0.47
N MET A 61 3.55 -4.98 -0.52
CA MET A 61 3.28 -4.26 -1.75
C MET A 61 4.02 -2.93 -1.75
N ILE A 62 4.62 -2.59 -2.88
CA ILE A 62 5.26 -1.30 -3.09
C ILE A 62 4.65 -0.65 -4.31
N VAL A 63 4.20 0.59 -4.15
CA VAL A 63 3.62 1.37 -5.24
C VAL A 63 4.40 2.68 -5.37
N ASN A 64 4.91 2.93 -6.56
CA ASN A 64 5.57 4.19 -6.88
C ASN A 64 4.62 5.08 -7.66
N VAL A 65 4.48 6.32 -7.23
CA VAL A 65 3.54 7.25 -7.83
C VAL A 65 4.15 8.63 -8.03
N MET A 66 3.65 9.31 -9.05
CA MET A 66 3.82 10.75 -9.24
C MET A 66 2.50 11.40 -8.85
N SER A 67 2.53 12.31 -7.88
CA SER A 67 1.28 12.79 -7.30
C SER A 67 1.46 14.11 -6.55
N GLU A 68 0.36 14.81 -6.38
CA GLU A 68 0.25 15.86 -5.37
C GLU A 68 -0.03 15.18 -4.02
N PRO A 69 0.25 15.86 -2.90
CA PRO A 69 0.07 15.27 -1.57
C PRO A 69 -1.33 14.73 -1.29
N LYS A 70 -2.35 15.31 -1.93
CA LYS A 70 -3.75 14.94 -1.73
C LYS A 70 -3.99 13.43 -1.91
N ALA A 71 -3.43 12.84 -2.97
CA ALA A 71 -3.67 11.43 -3.28
C ALA A 71 -3.05 10.51 -2.23
N VAL A 72 -1.81 10.79 -1.81
CA VAL A 72 -1.15 9.96 -0.81
C VAL A 72 -1.76 10.16 0.58
N GLN A 73 -2.30 11.34 0.88
CA GLN A 73 -3.02 11.59 2.11
C GLN A 73 -4.31 10.76 2.17
N GLU A 74 -5.04 10.66 1.07
CA GLU A 74 -6.24 9.84 1.01
C GLU A 74 -5.92 8.35 1.14
N PHE A 75 -4.85 7.90 0.48
CA PHE A 75 -4.36 6.53 0.68
C PHE A 75 -4.06 6.28 2.16
N ASP A 76 -3.31 7.16 2.79
CA ASP A 76 -2.92 7.05 4.19
C ASP A 76 -4.15 6.94 5.10
N ARG A 77 -5.14 7.80 4.87
CA ARG A 77 -6.38 7.80 5.65
C ARG A 77 -7.11 6.47 5.55
N LEU A 78 -7.29 5.96 4.33
CA LEU A 78 -8.01 4.70 4.10
C LEU A 78 -7.22 3.50 4.60
N ALA A 79 -5.90 3.52 4.46
CA ALA A 79 -5.06 2.44 4.97
C ALA A 79 -5.13 2.33 6.49
N ARG A 80 -5.20 3.46 7.19
CA ARG A 80 -5.31 3.45 8.65
C ARG A 80 -6.58 2.82 9.17
N ILE A 81 -7.68 2.97 8.46
CA ILE A 81 -8.98 2.43 8.88
C ILE A 81 -9.24 1.04 8.32
N SER A 82 -8.39 0.54 7.44
CA SER A 82 -8.54 -0.78 6.86
C SER A 82 -8.06 -1.85 7.83
N GLU A 83 -8.89 -2.88 8.04
CA GLU A 83 -8.50 -4.04 8.84
C GLU A 83 -7.57 -4.98 8.06
N ASP A 84 -7.50 -4.83 6.76
CA ASP A 84 -6.72 -5.71 5.89
C ASP A 84 -5.28 -5.25 5.72
N ILE A 85 -5.00 -3.97 5.96
CA ILE A 85 -3.65 -3.42 5.90
C ILE A 85 -3.13 -3.27 7.31
N ILE A 86 -2.10 -4.05 7.64
CA ILE A 86 -1.57 -4.09 9.01
C ILE A 86 -0.50 -3.04 9.26
N ARG A 87 0.13 -2.56 8.20
CA ARG A 87 1.12 -1.48 8.29
C ARG A 87 1.30 -0.83 6.93
N HIS A 88 1.61 0.46 6.94
CA HIS A 88 1.96 1.18 5.71
C HIS A 88 2.89 2.34 6.02
N ILE A 89 3.72 2.69 5.05
CA ILE A 89 4.55 3.89 5.10
C ILE A 89 4.53 4.57 3.74
N VAL A 90 4.60 5.89 3.79
CA VAL A 90 4.70 6.72 2.59
C VAL A 90 6.01 7.48 2.68
N VAL A 91 6.84 7.32 1.67
CA VAL A 91 8.14 7.99 1.58
C VAL A 91 8.13 8.92 0.39
N LYS A 92 8.45 10.17 0.62
CA LYS A 92 8.64 11.13 -0.46
C LYS A 92 10.05 10.94 -1.00
N GLU A 93 10.15 10.64 -2.29
CA GLU A 93 11.45 10.51 -2.94
C GLU A 93 11.95 11.90 -3.33
N GLU A 94 13.21 12.16 -2.98
CA GLU A 94 13.88 13.39 -3.39
C GLU A 94 14.69 13.14 -4.65
N GLU A 95 14.70 14.13 -5.52
CA GLU A 95 15.51 14.07 -6.73
C GLU A 95 16.94 14.51 -6.46
#